data_48ad2aed8ea487594ef75d30fd48e130
#
_entry.id   48ad2aed8ea487594ef75d30fd48e130
#
_cell.length_a   1.000
_cell.length_b   1.000
_cell.length_c   1.000
_cell.angle_alpha   90.00
_cell.angle_beta   90.00
_cell.angle_gamma   90.00
#
_symmetry.space_group_name_H-M   'P 1'
#
loop_
_entity.id
_entity.type
_entity.pdbx_description
1 polymer ?
#
loop_
_entity_poly.entity_id
_entity_poly.type
_entity_poly.pdbx_seq_one_letter_code
_entity_poly.pdbx_strand_id
1 'polypeptide(L)'
;MAEIHVPLMNDEEINLIITKGQSLLHINIPQPIRRKIIKHACGVASICHQICLNMCINAEIERKCETQKNLREDNFDNAVRMYIDNASDTLKGAFDKALKIRKKTKFDSSKLIIKALAHAPERGLARLKLLGRIQEESQTYTDAILKPHIKKLLEPEYGSILRLDSDSGLYSFKDPFYRAYAQTILHNENKTSAETAPSRTRIITMIFNTMQESSTSILEFEDSF
;
A
#
# COMPACT_ATOMS: atom_id res chain seq x y z
N MET A 1 -35.38 -7.73 -11.51
CA MET A 1 -34.80 -7.40 -10.20
C MET A 1 -34.17 -6.02 -10.36
N ALA A 2 -34.50 -5.04 -9.51
CA ALA A 2 -33.92 -3.71 -9.64
C ALA A 2 -32.52 -3.73 -8.98
N GLU A 3 -31.49 -3.39 -9.73
CA GLU A 3 -30.14 -3.24 -9.22
C GLU A 3 -30.01 -1.85 -8.59
N ILE A 4 -29.69 -1.80 -7.31
CA ILE A 4 -29.47 -0.54 -6.59
C ILE A 4 -27.99 -0.28 -6.53
N HIS A 5 -27.54 0.72 -7.28
CA HIS A 5 -26.14 1.16 -7.24
C HIS A 5 -25.91 2.02 -5.99
N VAL A 6 -25.06 1.54 -5.07
CA VAL A 6 -24.58 2.31 -3.93
C VAL A 6 -23.23 2.92 -4.28
N PRO A 7 -23.13 4.25 -4.42
CA PRO A 7 -21.86 4.89 -4.77
C PRO A 7 -20.85 4.76 -3.60
N LEU A 8 -19.56 4.80 -3.95
CA LEU A 8 -18.50 4.92 -2.95
C LEU A 8 -18.56 6.31 -2.29
N MET A 9 -18.16 6.35 -1.03
CA MET A 9 -18.03 7.60 -0.28
C MET A 9 -16.87 8.43 -0.83
N ASN A 10 -17.06 9.75 -0.86
CA ASN A 10 -15.99 10.67 -1.18
C ASN A 10 -15.04 10.87 0.02
N ASP A 11 -13.93 11.58 -0.21
CA ASP A 11 -12.90 11.80 0.82
C ASP A 11 -13.43 12.57 2.04
N GLU A 12 -14.38 13.49 1.85
CA GLU A 12 -14.99 14.27 2.92
C GLU A 12 -15.89 13.40 3.80
N GLU A 13 -16.68 12.54 3.18
CA GLU A 13 -17.56 11.58 3.88
C GLU A 13 -16.74 10.58 4.70
N ILE A 14 -15.64 10.04 4.15
CA ILE A 14 -14.72 9.18 4.90
C ILE A 14 -14.06 9.95 6.05
N ASN A 15 -13.67 11.21 5.83
CA ASN A 15 -13.11 12.06 6.89
C ASN A 15 -14.10 12.35 8.02
N LEU A 16 -15.41 12.46 7.72
CA LEU A 16 -16.44 12.61 8.75
C LEU A 16 -16.52 11.37 9.67
N ILE A 17 -16.37 10.16 9.13
CA ILE A 17 -16.28 8.93 9.93
C ILE A 17 -15.12 9.03 10.92
N ILE A 18 -13.93 9.41 10.46
CA ILE A 18 -12.73 9.55 11.28
C ILE A 18 -12.95 10.61 12.36
N THR A 19 -13.48 11.77 11.99
CA THR A 19 -13.71 12.90 12.90
C THR A 19 -14.70 12.51 14.00
N LYS A 20 -15.78 11.82 13.66
CA LYS A 20 -16.77 11.33 14.63
C LYS A 20 -16.12 10.33 15.61
N GLY A 21 -15.35 9.39 15.11
CA GLY A 21 -14.61 8.43 15.95
C GLY A 21 -13.64 9.11 16.91
N GLN A 22 -12.89 10.10 16.43
CA GLN A 22 -11.98 10.89 17.27
C GLN A 22 -12.70 11.59 18.43
N SER A 23 -13.84 12.22 18.14
CA SER A 23 -14.64 12.92 19.16
C SER A 23 -15.19 11.96 20.21
N LEU A 24 -15.70 10.80 19.76
CA LEU A 24 -16.28 9.79 20.65
C LEU A 24 -15.25 9.17 21.59
N LEU A 25 -14.05 8.89 21.09
CA LEU A 25 -12.99 8.21 21.84
C LEU A 25 -12.03 9.17 22.55
N HIS A 26 -12.17 10.48 22.35
CA HIS A 26 -11.27 11.51 22.85
C HIS A 26 -9.82 11.26 22.42
N ILE A 27 -9.65 11.00 21.12
CA ILE A 27 -8.34 10.78 20.49
C ILE A 27 -8.06 11.84 19.42
N ASN A 28 -6.81 11.98 19.03
CA ASN A 28 -6.42 12.82 17.92
C ASN A 28 -5.64 11.99 16.89
N ILE A 29 -6.10 12.03 15.63
CA ILE A 29 -5.40 11.46 14.48
C ILE A 29 -4.88 12.64 13.65
N PRO A 30 -3.55 12.85 13.57
CA PRO A 30 -2.97 13.94 12.80
C PRO A 30 -3.38 13.94 11.33
N GLN A 31 -3.50 15.11 10.73
CA GLN A 31 -3.95 15.28 9.35
C GLN A 31 -3.17 14.44 8.30
N PRO A 32 -1.85 14.27 8.39
CA PRO A 32 -1.14 13.38 7.47
C PRO A 32 -1.62 11.93 7.53
N ILE A 33 -1.90 11.42 8.74
CA ILE A 33 -2.40 10.05 8.95
C ILE A 33 -3.84 9.92 8.44
N ARG A 34 -4.70 10.91 8.69
CA ARG A 34 -6.08 10.91 8.14
C ARG A 34 -6.08 10.78 6.63
N ARG A 35 -5.23 11.56 5.93
CA ARG A 35 -5.11 11.48 4.46
C ARG A 35 -4.70 10.07 4.00
N LYS A 36 -3.84 9.39 4.76
CA LYS A 36 -3.46 8.00 4.46
C LYS A 36 -4.64 7.04 4.65
N ILE A 37 -5.39 7.18 5.76
CA ILE A 37 -6.59 6.36 6.02
C ILE A 37 -7.60 6.54 4.89
N ILE A 38 -7.92 7.79 4.52
CA ILE A 38 -8.86 8.13 3.44
C ILE A 38 -8.43 7.46 2.12
N LYS A 39 -7.16 7.59 1.78
CA LYS A 39 -6.60 7.00 0.58
C LYS A 39 -6.73 5.47 0.58
N HIS A 40 -6.42 4.79 1.70
CA HIS A 40 -6.51 3.33 1.81
C HIS A 40 -7.96 2.83 1.84
N ALA A 41 -8.88 3.63 2.39
CA ALA A 41 -10.29 3.29 2.42
C ALA A 41 -10.93 3.21 1.02
N CYS A 42 -10.37 3.92 0.03
CA CYS A 42 -10.88 3.94 -1.36
C CYS A 42 -12.39 4.20 -1.46
N GLY A 43 -12.97 5.01 -0.57
CA GLY A 43 -14.40 5.28 -0.49
C GLY A 43 -15.24 4.20 0.19
N VAL A 44 -14.62 3.17 0.77
CA VAL A 44 -15.30 2.07 1.47
C VAL A 44 -15.30 2.33 2.98
N ALA A 45 -16.48 2.65 3.55
CA ALA A 45 -16.64 2.96 4.97
C ALA A 45 -16.12 1.85 5.90
N SER A 46 -16.39 0.57 5.58
CA SER A 46 -15.97 -0.56 6.40
C SER A 46 -14.45 -0.70 6.48
N ILE A 47 -13.72 -0.37 5.42
CA ILE A 47 -12.25 -0.37 5.42
C ILE A 47 -11.73 0.78 6.29
N CYS A 48 -12.33 1.98 6.19
CA CYS A 48 -11.99 3.09 7.07
C CYS A 48 -12.18 2.70 8.54
N HIS A 49 -13.33 2.13 8.89
CA HIS A 49 -13.60 1.64 10.23
C HIS A 49 -12.59 0.60 10.70
N GLN A 50 -12.27 -0.38 9.85
CA GLN A 50 -11.33 -1.44 10.21
C GLN A 50 -9.91 -0.90 10.46
N ILE A 51 -9.44 0.01 9.63
CA ILE A 51 -8.12 0.65 9.84
C ILE A 51 -8.12 1.46 11.13
N CYS A 52 -9.16 2.28 11.38
CA CYS A 52 -9.27 3.06 12.61
C CYS A 52 -9.37 2.16 13.86
N LEU A 53 -10.13 1.07 13.80
CA LEU A 53 -10.22 0.08 14.88
C LEU A 53 -8.85 -0.55 15.16
N ASN A 54 -8.15 -1.01 14.13
CA ASN A 54 -6.82 -1.59 14.27
C ASN A 54 -5.84 -0.58 14.88
N MET A 55 -5.93 0.71 14.51
CA MET A 55 -5.12 1.78 15.13
C MET A 55 -5.41 1.92 16.61
N CYS A 56 -6.68 1.86 17.02
CA CYS A 56 -7.08 1.91 18.43
C CYS A 56 -6.55 0.69 19.19
N ILE A 57 -6.69 -0.51 18.64
CA ILE A 57 -6.15 -1.75 19.21
C ILE A 57 -4.64 -1.63 19.43
N ASN A 58 -3.89 -1.18 18.42
CA ASN A 58 -2.43 -0.98 18.52
C ASN A 58 -2.03 0.09 19.53
N ALA A 59 -2.92 1.01 19.83
CA ALA A 59 -2.70 2.06 20.83
C ALA A 59 -3.29 1.71 22.20
N GLU A 60 -3.82 0.48 22.39
CA GLU A 60 -4.46 0.02 23.61
C GLU A 60 -5.63 0.93 24.05
N ILE A 61 -6.45 1.33 23.07
CA ILE A 61 -7.63 2.16 23.29
C ILE A 61 -8.88 1.31 23.12
N GLU A 62 -9.47 0.86 24.22
CA GLU A 62 -10.66 0.01 24.24
C GLU A 62 -11.93 0.82 24.58
N ARG A 63 -11.75 2.02 25.16
CA ARG A 63 -12.83 2.92 25.60
C ARG A 63 -12.42 4.37 25.45
N LYS A 64 -13.38 5.27 25.67
CA LYS A 64 -13.11 6.72 25.66
C LYS A 64 -11.98 7.06 26.62
N CYS A 65 -10.97 7.76 26.13
CA CYS A 65 -9.83 8.21 26.91
C CYS A 65 -10.22 9.36 27.83
N GLU A 66 -9.71 9.39 29.07
CA GLU A 66 -9.90 10.49 30.02
C GLU A 66 -9.17 11.75 29.54
N THR A 67 -7.93 11.59 29.08
CA THR A 67 -7.13 12.64 28.43
C THR A 67 -7.00 12.35 26.94
N GLN A 68 -6.88 13.42 26.13
CA GLN A 68 -6.73 13.25 24.68
C GLN A 68 -5.46 12.47 24.34
N LYS A 69 -5.61 11.33 23.66
CA LYS A 69 -4.51 10.47 23.21
C LYS A 69 -4.20 10.72 21.74
N ASN A 70 -2.95 11.02 21.42
CA ASN A 70 -2.49 11.22 20.05
C ASN A 70 -2.09 9.89 19.41
N LEU A 71 -2.69 9.54 18.28
CA LEU A 71 -2.26 8.41 17.46
C LEU A 71 -1.10 8.81 16.56
N ARG A 72 -0.16 7.88 16.35
CA ARG A 72 1.08 8.11 15.62
C ARG A 72 1.15 7.28 14.34
N GLU A 73 2.16 7.55 13.56
CA GLU A 73 2.42 6.84 12.29
C GLU A 73 2.56 5.33 12.52
N ASP A 74 3.23 4.91 13.59
CA ASP A 74 3.41 3.49 13.92
C ASP A 74 2.08 2.78 14.13
N ASN A 75 1.09 3.47 14.74
CA ASN A 75 -0.24 2.89 14.91
C ASN A 75 -0.93 2.66 13.57
N PHE A 76 -0.76 3.59 12.61
CA PHE A 76 -1.30 3.43 11.27
C PHE A 76 -0.63 2.27 10.52
N ASP A 77 0.69 2.18 10.54
CA ASP A 77 1.42 1.14 9.83
C ASP A 77 1.11 -0.27 10.36
N ASN A 78 1.03 -0.41 11.68
CA ASN A 78 0.61 -1.66 12.30
C ASN A 78 -0.85 -1.99 11.97
N ALA A 79 -1.74 -0.99 11.94
CA ALA A 79 -3.14 -1.18 11.55
C ALA A 79 -3.27 -1.67 10.10
N VAL A 80 -2.43 -1.17 9.21
CA VAL A 80 -2.36 -1.59 7.81
C VAL A 80 -1.89 -3.05 7.72
N ARG A 81 -0.86 -3.46 8.47
CA ARG A 81 -0.42 -4.87 8.55
C ARG A 81 -1.54 -5.78 9.06
N MET A 82 -2.19 -5.41 10.17
CA MET A 82 -3.34 -6.16 10.68
C MET A 82 -4.48 -6.28 9.66
N TYR A 83 -4.73 -5.25 8.86
CA TYR A 83 -5.74 -5.31 7.81
C TYR A 83 -5.37 -6.35 6.73
N ILE A 84 -4.11 -6.43 6.32
CA ILE A 84 -3.62 -7.45 5.38
C ILE A 84 -3.78 -8.85 5.99
N ASP A 85 -3.34 -9.03 7.24
CA ASP A 85 -3.35 -10.31 7.93
C ASP A 85 -4.76 -10.84 8.16
N ASN A 86 -5.73 -9.95 8.36
CA ASN A 86 -7.14 -10.28 8.59
C ASN A 86 -8.00 -10.26 7.30
N ALA A 87 -7.41 -9.98 6.13
CA ALA A 87 -8.14 -10.00 4.88
C ALA A 87 -8.66 -11.41 4.57
N SER A 88 -9.79 -11.48 3.86
CA SER A 88 -10.40 -12.77 3.51
C SER A 88 -9.45 -13.64 2.65
N ASP A 89 -9.52 -14.96 2.82
CA ASP A 89 -8.71 -15.91 2.06
C ASP A 89 -8.98 -15.80 0.55
N THR A 90 -10.20 -15.45 0.17
CA THR A 90 -10.56 -15.21 -1.23
C THR A 90 -9.78 -14.04 -1.80
N LEU A 91 -9.68 -12.93 -1.04
CA LEU A 91 -8.96 -11.73 -1.48
C LEU A 91 -7.45 -11.97 -1.53
N LYS A 92 -6.89 -12.57 -0.47
CA LYS A 92 -5.47 -12.99 -0.43
C LYS A 92 -5.13 -13.92 -1.57
N GLY A 93 -5.91 -15.00 -1.74
CA GLY A 93 -5.68 -15.99 -2.80
C GLY A 93 -5.78 -15.43 -4.22
N ALA A 94 -6.63 -14.42 -4.44
CA ALA A 94 -6.68 -13.71 -5.72
C ALA A 94 -5.38 -12.94 -6.00
N PHE A 95 -4.86 -12.20 -5.01
CA PHE A 95 -3.61 -11.47 -5.16
C PHE A 95 -2.38 -12.38 -5.22
N ASP A 96 -2.36 -13.48 -4.48
CA ASP A 96 -1.29 -14.48 -4.57
C ASP A 96 -1.19 -15.06 -5.98
N LYS A 97 -2.33 -15.35 -6.61
CA LYS A 97 -2.37 -15.81 -8.01
C LYS A 97 -1.89 -14.72 -8.99
N ALA A 98 -2.30 -13.47 -8.78
CA ALA A 98 -1.98 -12.33 -9.64
C ALA A 98 -0.49 -11.96 -9.57
N LEU A 99 0.10 -12.00 -8.37
CA LEU A 99 1.49 -11.60 -8.10
C LEU A 99 2.48 -12.77 -8.19
N LYS A 100 2.00 -14.02 -8.37
CA LYS A 100 2.88 -15.18 -8.49
C LYS A 100 3.81 -15.05 -9.70
N ILE A 101 5.12 -14.96 -9.42
CA ILE A 101 6.15 -14.93 -10.46
C ILE A 101 6.28 -16.32 -11.07
N ARG A 102 5.76 -16.50 -12.29
CA ARG A 102 5.81 -17.79 -13.01
C ARG A 102 7.07 -17.93 -13.89
N LYS A 103 7.64 -16.81 -14.33
CA LYS A 103 8.88 -16.74 -15.10
C LYS A 103 9.65 -15.48 -14.73
N LYS A 104 10.97 -15.58 -14.59
CA LYS A 104 11.82 -14.40 -14.44
C LYS A 104 11.79 -13.61 -15.75
N THR A 105 11.22 -12.42 -15.71
CA THR A 105 11.17 -11.46 -16.81
C THR A 105 11.83 -10.16 -16.37
N LYS A 106 12.17 -9.30 -17.34
CA LYS A 106 12.79 -7.99 -17.07
C LYS A 106 11.88 -7.12 -16.17
N PHE A 107 10.56 -7.28 -16.28
CA PHE A 107 9.58 -6.49 -15.56
C PHE A 107 8.64 -7.42 -14.78
N ASP A 108 8.31 -7.04 -13.55
CA ASP A 108 7.16 -7.59 -12.85
C ASP A 108 5.89 -6.86 -13.35
N SER A 109 5.39 -7.31 -14.50
CA SER A 109 4.26 -6.65 -15.17
C SER A 109 3.00 -6.66 -14.34
N SER A 110 2.72 -7.74 -13.58
CA SER A 110 1.55 -7.80 -12.70
C SER A 110 1.62 -6.71 -11.63
N LYS A 111 2.75 -6.57 -10.97
CA LYS A 111 2.96 -5.57 -9.93
C LYS A 111 2.86 -4.14 -10.48
N LEU A 112 3.48 -3.87 -11.63
CA LEU A 112 3.42 -2.55 -12.29
C LEU A 112 1.98 -2.17 -12.67
N ILE A 113 1.20 -3.11 -13.23
CA ILE A 113 -0.20 -2.88 -13.59
C ILE A 113 -1.04 -2.62 -12.34
N ILE A 114 -0.91 -3.47 -11.31
CA ILE A 114 -1.61 -3.32 -10.03
C ILE A 114 -1.29 -1.96 -9.40
N LYS A 115 -0.02 -1.57 -9.35
CA LYS A 115 0.42 -0.29 -8.80
C LYS A 115 -0.18 0.91 -9.55
N ALA A 116 -0.12 0.88 -10.87
CA ALA A 116 -0.66 1.97 -11.69
C ALA A 116 -2.18 2.12 -11.53
N LEU A 117 -2.93 1.01 -11.42
CA LEU A 117 -4.37 1.02 -11.21
C LEU A 117 -4.77 1.34 -9.77
N ALA A 118 -4.00 0.93 -8.76
CA ALA A 118 -4.26 1.25 -7.35
C ALA A 118 -4.35 2.76 -7.10
N HIS A 119 -3.56 3.54 -7.83
CA HIS A 119 -3.53 5.00 -7.76
C HIS A 119 -4.34 5.71 -8.86
N ALA A 120 -5.08 4.94 -9.66
CA ALA A 120 -5.93 5.48 -10.71
C ALA A 120 -7.29 5.98 -10.15
N PRO A 121 -8.07 6.77 -10.92
CA PRO A 121 -9.47 7.01 -10.63
C PRO A 121 -10.25 5.68 -10.47
N GLU A 122 -11.33 5.70 -9.71
CA GLU A 122 -12.17 4.51 -9.46
C GLU A 122 -12.63 3.84 -10.75
N ARG A 123 -13.05 4.63 -11.71
CA ARG A 123 -13.50 4.14 -13.04
C ARG A 123 -12.41 3.40 -13.81
N GLY A 124 -11.14 3.53 -13.38
CA GLY A 124 -10.01 2.88 -14.03
C GLY A 124 -9.35 3.72 -15.11
N LEU A 125 -8.57 3.07 -15.95
CA LEU A 125 -7.78 3.68 -17.02
C LEU A 125 -7.94 2.93 -18.33
N ALA A 126 -7.95 3.68 -19.43
CA ALA A 126 -7.75 3.10 -20.76
C ALA A 126 -6.30 2.58 -20.88
N ARG A 127 -6.10 1.53 -21.69
CA ARG A 127 -4.82 0.85 -21.82
C ARG A 127 -3.64 1.78 -22.10
N LEU A 128 -3.81 2.76 -22.99
CA LEU A 128 -2.72 3.70 -23.31
C LEU A 128 -2.37 4.62 -22.15
N LYS A 129 -3.37 5.06 -21.36
CA LYS A 129 -3.11 5.86 -20.14
C LYS A 129 -2.44 5.02 -19.06
N LEU A 130 -2.81 3.74 -18.96
CA LEU A 130 -2.17 2.79 -18.05
C LEU A 130 -0.70 2.57 -18.45
N LEU A 131 -0.43 2.40 -19.76
CA LEU A 131 0.93 2.31 -20.27
C LEU A 131 1.75 3.53 -19.90
N GLY A 132 1.23 4.75 -20.13
CA GLY A 132 1.92 5.99 -19.78
C GLY A 132 2.30 6.05 -18.29
N ARG A 133 1.39 5.68 -17.40
CA ARG A 133 1.70 5.62 -15.95
C ARG A 133 2.78 4.59 -15.59
N ILE A 134 2.80 3.46 -16.25
CA ILE A 134 3.85 2.45 -16.03
C ILE A 134 5.20 2.98 -16.55
N GLN A 135 5.18 3.71 -17.65
CA GLN A 135 6.39 4.31 -18.24
C GLN A 135 7.01 5.43 -17.41
N GLU A 136 6.26 6.09 -16.54
CA GLU A 136 6.80 7.04 -15.54
C GLU A 136 7.85 6.37 -14.63
N GLU A 137 7.69 5.08 -14.33
CA GLU A 137 8.63 4.31 -13.50
C GLU A 137 9.56 3.40 -14.34
N SER A 138 9.11 2.98 -15.49
CA SER A 138 9.78 1.99 -16.35
C SER A 138 9.72 2.40 -17.81
N GLN A 139 10.53 3.38 -18.21
CA GLN A 139 10.50 4.00 -19.55
C GLN A 139 10.56 3.00 -20.71
N THR A 140 11.25 1.87 -20.53
CA THR A 140 11.38 0.82 -21.56
C THR A 140 10.24 -0.18 -21.59
N TYR A 141 9.18 0.01 -20.78
CA TYR A 141 7.99 -0.83 -20.79
C TYR A 141 7.11 -0.51 -22.02
N THR A 142 6.67 -1.53 -22.75
CA THR A 142 5.96 -1.34 -24.04
C THR A 142 4.55 -1.90 -23.99
N ASP A 143 3.70 -1.44 -24.93
CA ASP A 143 2.34 -1.95 -25.09
C ASP A 143 2.32 -3.46 -25.44
N ALA A 144 3.31 -3.93 -26.18
CA ALA A 144 3.47 -5.36 -26.49
C ALA A 144 3.65 -6.22 -25.23
N ILE A 145 4.27 -5.65 -24.17
CA ILE A 145 4.39 -6.31 -22.86
C ILE A 145 3.10 -6.14 -22.06
N LEU A 146 2.50 -4.97 -22.06
CA LEU A 146 1.29 -4.67 -21.28
C LEU A 146 0.10 -5.54 -21.69
N LYS A 147 -0.19 -5.59 -22.98
CA LYS A 147 -1.39 -6.23 -23.53
C LYS A 147 -1.63 -7.67 -23.07
N PRO A 148 -0.65 -8.59 -23.15
CA PRO A 148 -0.85 -9.96 -22.68
C PRO A 148 -0.96 -10.06 -21.16
N HIS A 149 -0.27 -9.20 -20.39
CA HIS A 149 -0.30 -9.26 -18.93
C HIS A 149 -1.59 -8.71 -18.34
N ILE A 150 -2.13 -7.61 -18.89
CA ILE A 150 -3.41 -7.08 -18.43
C ILE A 150 -4.54 -8.07 -18.72
N LYS A 151 -4.48 -8.78 -19.86
CA LYS A 151 -5.43 -9.83 -20.20
C LYS A 151 -5.44 -10.98 -19.17
N LYS A 152 -4.25 -11.42 -18.74
CA LYS A 152 -4.11 -12.44 -17.70
C LYS A 152 -4.80 -12.05 -16.41
N LEU A 153 -4.65 -10.80 -15.96
CA LEU A 153 -5.25 -10.33 -14.70
C LEU A 153 -6.79 -10.26 -14.72
N LEU A 154 -7.42 -10.44 -15.89
CA LEU A 154 -8.86 -10.62 -16.02
C LEU A 154 -9.28 -12.10 -15.83
N GLU A 155 -8.35 -13.05 -15.98
CA GLU A 155 -8.64 -14.48 -15.98
C GLU A 155 -8.63 -15.08 -14.57
N PRO A 156 -9.50 -16.07 -14.26
CA PRO A 156 -9.57 -16.72 -12.94
C PRO A 156 -8.26 -17.39 -12.52
N GLU A 157 -7.48 -17.91 -13.47
CA GLU A 157 -6.17 -18.53 -13.22
C GLU A 157 -5.18 -17.55 -12.58
N TYR A 158 -5.32 -16.24 -12.87
CA TYR A 158 -4.50 -15.16 -12.35
C TYR A 158 -5.23 -14.31 -11.30
N GLY A 159 -6.26 -14.88 -10.66
CA GLY A 159 -7.01 -14.26 -9.58
C GLY A 159 -8.18 -13.40 -10.02
N SER A 160 -8.34 -13.09 -11.33
CA SER A 160 -9.42 -12.22 -11.86
C SER A 160 -9.61 -10.95 -11.04
N ILE A 161 -8.50 -10.27 -10.73
CA ILE A 161 -8.51 -9.06 -9.87
C ILE A 161 -8.96 -7.80 -10.60
N LEU A 162 -8.90 -7.83 -11.94
CA LEU A 162 -9.31 -6.72 -12.80
C LEU A 162 -10.59 -7.02 -13.53
N ARG A 163 -11.24 -5.97 -14.01
CA ARG A 163 -12.34 -6.02 -14.98
C ARG A 163 -12.06 -5.04 -16.12
N LEU A 164 -12.61 -5.35 -17.28
CA LEU A 164 -12.69 -4.46 -18.42
C LEU A 164 -14.16 -4.05 -18.60
N ASP A 165 -14.42 -2.77 -18.53
CA ASP A 165 -15.70 -2.21 -18.91
C ASP A 165 -15.76 -2.14 -20.45
N SER A 166 -16.67 -2.92 -21.05
CA SER A 166 -16.81 -3.02 -22.51
C SER A 166 -17.25 -1.70 -23.15
N ASP A 167 -18.03 -0.89 -22.45
CA ASP A 167 -18.61 0.34 -22.99
C ASP A 167 -17.59 1.49 -23.02
N SER A 168 -16.83 1.62 -21.94
CA SER A 168 -15.81 2.69 -21.80
C SER A 168 -14.40 2.23 -22.22
N GLY A 169 -14.13 0.94 -22.33
CA GLY A 169 -12.79 0.40 -22.60
C GLY A 169 -11.81 0.60 -21.45
N LEU A 170 -12.30 0.85 -20.23
CA LEU A 170 -11.48 1.10 -19.06
C LEU A 170 -11.19 -0.17 -18.28
N TYR A 171 -9.95 -0.31 -17.85
CA TYR A 171 -9.51 -1.35 -16.93
C TYR A 171 -9.55 -0.81 -15.51
N SER A 172 -10.22 -1.53 -14.61
CA SER A 172 -10.31 -1.20 -13.18
C SER A 172 -10.19 -2.47 -12.34
N PHE A 173 -10.05 -2.31 -11.03
CA PHE A 173 -10.22 -3.44 -10.13
C PHE A 173 -11.67 -3.96 -10.20
N LYS A 174 -11.84 -5.26 -10.02
CA LYS A 174 -13.13 -5.92 -10.05
C LYS A 174 -14.08 -5.37 -8.99
N ASP A 175 -13.55 -4.98 -7.85
CA ASP A 175 -14.27 -4.53 -6.69
C ASP A 175 -13.43 -3.48 -5.94
N PRO A 176 -14.02 -2.48 -5.26
CA PRO A 176 -13.31 -1.50 -4.43
C PRO A 176 -12.43 -2.11 -3.35
N PHE A 177 -12.83 -3.26 -2.78
CA PHE A 177 -12.01 -3.98 -1.79
C PHE A 177 -10.68 -4.45 -2.37
N TYR A 178 -10.66 -4.90 -3.62
CA TYR A 178 -9.42 -5.28 -4.32
C TYR A 178 -8.50 -4.06 -4.48
N ARG A 179 -9.07 -2.90 -4.81
CA ARG A 179 -8.29 -1.67 -4.94
C ARG A 179 -7.67 -1.24 -3.62
N ALA A 180 -8.45 -1.25 -2.54
CA ALA A 180 -7.98 -0.90 -1.20
C ALA A 180 -6.90 -1.87 -0.72
N TYR A 181 -7.08 -3.16 -0.93
CA TYR A 181 -6.10 -4.18 -0.60
C TYR A 181 -4.80 -4.03 -1.39
N ALA A 182 -4.87 -3.71 -2.69
CA ALA A 182 -3.71 -3.40 -3.51
C ALA A 182 -2.92 -2.22 -2.96
N GLN A 183 -3.59 -1.12 -2.58
CA GLN A 183 -2.92 0.03 -1.97
C GLN A 183 -2.24 -0.34 -0.64
N THR A 184 -2.87 -1.19 0.14
CA THR A 184 -2.39 -1.64 1.44
C THR A 184 -1.12 -2.50 1.30
N ILE A 185 -1.11 -3.47 0.39
CA ILE A 185 0.07 -4.30 0.10
C ILE A 185 1.24 -3.43 -0.36
N LEU A 186 1.00 -2.53 -1.32
CA LEU A 186 2.02 -1.65 -1.87
C LEU A 186 2.61 -0.70 -0.83
N HIS A 187 1.80 -0.24 0.14
CA HIS A 187 2.28 0.56 1.26
C HIS A 187 3.22 -0.24 2.15
N ASN A 188 2.83 -1.47 2.51
CA ASN A 188 3.61 -2.34 3.38
C ASN A 188 4.96 -2.73 2.75
N GLU A 189 4.98 -3.08 1.45
CA GLU A 189 6.22 -3.40 0.73
C GLU A 189 7.20 -2.23 0.69
N ASN A 190 6.71 -1.01 0.44
CA ASN A 190 7.55 0.19 0.42
C ASN A 190 8.22 0.44 1.78
N LYS A 191 7.54 0.15 2.89
CA LYS A 191 8.09 0.26 4.23
C LYS A 191 9.14 -0.81 4.51
N THR A 192 8.83 -2.06 4.23
CA THR A 192 9.78 -3.16 4.44
C THR A 192 11.05 -2.94 3.63
N SER A 193 10.94 -2.43 2.41
CA SER A 193 12.08 -2.06 1.58
C SER A 193 12.87 -0.87 2.15
N ALA A 194 12.21 0.09 2.78
CA ALA A 194 12.86 1.24 3.43
C ALA A 194 13.55 0.85 4.74
N GLU A 195 12.97 -0.07 5.50
CA GLU A 195 13.54 -0.59 6.75
C GLU A 195 14.75 -1.51 6.50
N THR A 196 14.78 -2.24 5.37
CA THR A 196 15.91 -3.09 4.95
C THR A 196 16.99 -2.33 4.19
N ALA A 197 16.69 -1.14 3.64
CA ALA A 197 17.70 -0.28 3.07
C ALA A 197 18.58 0.30 4.22
N PRO A 198 19.92 0.13 4.18
CA PRO A 198 20.76 0.74 5.19
C PRO A 198 20.56 2.25 5.15
N SER A 199 20.11 2.83 6.27
CA SER A 199 19.93 4.28 6.34
C SER A 199 21.28 4.96 6.07
N ARG A 200 21.29 6.12 5.39
CA ARG A 200 22.53 6.88 5.15
C ARG A 200 23.33 7.06 6.44
N THR A 201 22.67 7.28 7.57
CA THR A 201 23.28 7.37 8.89
C THR A 201 23.97 6.07 9.31
N ARG A 202 23.38 4.89 9.07
CA ARG A 202 24.01 3.60 9.36
C ARG A 202 25.24 3.36 8.48
N ILE A 203 25.17 3.71 7.20
CA ILE A 203 26.32 3.59 6.28
C ILE A 203 27.45 4.49 6.74
N ILE A 204 27.16 5.74 7.09
CA ILE A 204 28.15 6.71 7.61
C ILE A 204 28.75 6.20 8.91
N THR A 205 27.95 5.68 9.83
CA THR A 205 28.43 5.12 11.11
C THR A 205 29.31 3.89 10.89
N MET A 206 28.93 2.99 9.97
CA MET A 206 29.77 1.83 9.61
C MET A 206 31.10 2.26 9.02
N ILE A 207 31.10 3.19 8.07
CA ILE A 207 32.34 3.73 7.46
C ILE A 207 33.21 4.39 8.53
N PHE A 208 32.63 5.18 9.43
CA PHE A 208 33.36 5.85 10.51
C PHE A 208 33.99 4.86 11.50
N ASN A 209 33.24 3.82 11.90
CA ASN A 209 33.75 2.78 12.79
C ASN A 209 34.88 1.98 12.12
N THR A 210 34.75 1.63 10.85
CA THR A 210 35.79 0.92 10.10
C THR A 210 37.05 1.77 9.93
N MET A 211 36.92 3.09 9.77
CA MET A 211 38.06 4.02 9.73
C MET A 211 38.73 4.18 11.08
N GLN A 212 37.99 4.17 12.20
CA GLN A 212 38.58 4.21 13.55
C GLN A 212 39.32 2.90 13.86
N GLU A 213 38.75 1.74 13.56
CA GLU A 213 39.42 0.45 13.76
C GLU A 213 40.73 0.34 12.94
N SER A 214 40.71 0.85 11.71
CA SER A 214 41.93 0.90 10.88
C SER A 214 42.99 1.86 11.43
N SER A 215 42.59 2.97 12.03
CA SER A 215 43.51 3.94 12.63
C SER A 215 44.11 3.42 13.94
N THR A 216 43.33 2.68 14.72
CA THR A 216 43.82 2.08 15.99
C THR A 216 44.83 0.96 15.72
N SER A 217 44.63 0.14 14.70
CA SER A 217 45.57 -0.90 14.30
C SER A 217 46.88 -0.38 13.74
N ILE A 218 46.93 0.82 13.19
CA ILE A 218 48.16 1.48 12.72
C ILE A 218 48.98 2.02 13.90
N LEU A 219 48.30 2.57 14.94
CA LEU A 219 48.98 3.08 16.13
C LEU A 219 49.58 1.96 17.00
N GLU A 220 48.97 0.78 17.06
CA GLU A 220 49.53 -0.38 17.78
C GLU A 220 50.76 -0.98 17.08
N PHE A 221 50.97 -0.71 15.78
CA PHE A 221 52.14 -1.16 15.04
C PHE A 221 53.34 -0.20 15.21
N GLU A 222 53.14 1.07 15.56
CA GLU A 222 54.25 2.04 15.75
C GLU A 222 54.85 1.99 17.16
N ASP A 223 54.13 1.44 18.17
CA ASP A 223 54.64 1.27 19.55
C ASP A 223 55.38 -0.06 19.76
N SER A 224 55.67 -0.84 18.69
CA SER A 224 56.33 -2.17 18.75
C SER A 224 57.75 -2.19 18.15
N PHE A 225 58.39 -1.00 18.01
CA PHE A 225 59.83 -0.90 17.60
C PHE A 225 60.66 -0.12 18.61
#